data_bedddd15d708835c53e9cb74f5be0b09
#
_entry.id   bedddd15d708835c53e9cb74f5be0b09
#
_cell.length_a   1.000
_cell.length_b   1.000
_cell.length_c   1.000
_cell.angle_alpha   90.00
_cell.angle_beta   90.00
_cell.angle_gamma   90.00
#
_symmetry.space_group_name_H-M   'P 1'
#
loop_
_entity.id
_entity.type
_entity.pdbx_description
1 polymer ?
#
loop_
_entity_poly.entity_id
_entity_poly.type
_entity_poly.pdbx_seq_one_letter_code
_entity_poly.pdbx_strand_id
1 'polypeptide(L)'
;ITAARAGVSVTVYEKNRITGKKLRITGKGRCNVTNNCPCDEFLRHVTKNSKFLYGAVNRFTPADTMEFFESLGVPLKTERGRRVFPESDRAADIADALEREMRSLGVRIVNLEVSSVKSEGGEVTGVTAGGSFHPHGAVIVATGGVSYPRTGSTGDGYRIARDFGLDVSAPEASLVPIVTVEDTSPMMGLALKNAVFTVKDGGGKKVFAEQGEILFTHFGISGPLALSASAHMRPDPAAYSAEIDMKCALDGQTLDRRILSDLSESPAKALINSLGALLPSSIIAEVVRRSGIDPYRKCSQITKEERAALGNVIKHFTLTPRSFRPIDEAIVTSGGVSVAELSPKTMMSKKIGGLFFAGEVIDVDAYTGGYNLQIAFSTGHAAGEGAADFVLGM
;
A
#
# COMPACT_ATOMS: atom_id res chain seq x y z
N ILE A 1 -4.76 -18.75 -14.03
CA ILE A 1 -5.82 -19.55 -13.39
C ILE A 1 -7.13 -19.31 -14.11
N THR A 2 -7.68 -18.07 -14.13
CA THR A 2 -8.99 -17.75 -14.73
C THR A 2 -9.07 -18.19 -16.20
N ALA A 3 -8.13 -17.82 -17.05
CA ALA A 3 -8.10 -18.25 -18.45
C ALA A 3 -7.97 -19.80 -18.59
N ALA A 4 -7.18 -20.45 -17.75
CA ALA A 4 -7.06 -21.90 -17.76
C ALA A 4 -8.36 -22.61 -17.35
N ARG A 5 -9.08 -22.09 -16.37
CA ARG A 5 -10.42 -22.59 -15.98
C ARG A 5 -11.46 -22.41 -17.11
N ALA A 6 -11.28 -21.41 -17.98
CA ALA A 6 -12.10 -21.25 -19.20
C ALA A 6 -11.67 -22.17 -20.36
N GLY A 7 -10.70 -23.08 -20.15
CA GLY A 7 -10.29 -24.07 -21.14
C GLY A 7 -9.17 -23.63 -22.09
N VAL A 8 -8.57 -22.46 -21.89
CA VAL A 8 -7.46 -21.97 -22.71
C VAL A 8 -6.13 -22.53 -22.22
N SER A 9 -5.26 -22.93 -23.13
CA SER A 9 -3.88 -23.33 -22.80
C SER A 9 -3.08 -22.11 -22.37
N VAL A 10 -2.50 -22.15 -21.15
CA VAL A 10 -1.79 -21.02 -20.54
C VAL A 10 -0.32 -21.35 -20.28
N THR A 11 0.56 -20.41 -20.64
CA THR A 11 1.97 -20.42 -20.24
C THR A 11 2.28 -19.18 -19.43
N VAL A 12 2.86 -19.36 -18.23
CA VAL A 12 3.38 -18.28 -17.39
C VAL A 12 4.89 -18.19 -17.58
N TYR A 13 5.34 -17.01 -18.03
CA TYR A 13 6.77 -16.68 -18.09
C TYR A 13 7.16 -15.90 -16.84
N GLU A 14 8.04 -16.46 -16.03
CA GLU A 14 8.54 -15.84 -14.80
C GLU A 14 10.07 -15.82 -14.83
N LYS A 15 10.67 -14.62 -14.80
CA LYS A 15 12.14 -14.48 -14.84
C LYS A 15 12.84 -14.92 -13.55
N ASN A 16 12.14 -14.93 -12.41
CA ASN A 16 12.66 -15.46 -11.17
C ASN A 16 12.54 -17.00 -11.12
N ARG A 17 13.35 -17.64 -10.27
CA ARG A 17 13.30 -19.10 -10.06
C ARG A 17 12.02 -19.57 -9.38
N ILE A 18 11.32 -18.68 -8.67
CA ILE A 18 10.08 -18.95 -7.96
C ILE A 18 9.01 -17.96 -8.35
N THR A 19 7.77 -18.41 -8.46
CA THR A 19 6.60 -17.57 -8.71
C THR A 19 6.23 -16.72 -7.48
N GLY A 20 5.61 -15.57 -7.70
CA GLY A 20 5.06 -14.76 -6.64
C GLY A 20 6.10 -14.19 -5.67
N LYS A 21 7.33 -13.93 -6.10
CA LYS A 21 8.42 -13.47 -5.23
C LYS A 21 8.06 -12.21 -4.43
N LYS A 22 7.40 -11.21 -5.06
CA LYS A 22 6.93 -10.02 -4.35
C LYS A 22 5.79 -10.35 -3.39
N LEU A 23 4.84 -11.21 -3.80
CA LEU A 23 3.72 -11.64 -2.95
C LEU A 23 4.21 -12.28 -1.64
N ARG A 24 5.28 -13.10 -1.69
CA ARG A 24 5.87 -13.79 -0.54
C ARG A 24 6.47 -12.87 0.53
N ILE A 25 6.75 -11.60 0.22
CA ILE A 25 7.28 -10.63 1.18
C ILE A 25 6.25 -9.58 1.62
N THR A 26 5.05 -9.59 1.04
CA THR A 26 3.98 -8.65 1.40
C THR A 26 3.54 -8.81 2.86
N GLY A 27 3.03 -7.73 3.44
CA GLY A 27 2.57 -7.75 4.83
C GLY A 27 3.64 -8.19 5.83
N LYS A 28 4.92 -7.89 5.59
CA LYS A 28 6.07 -8.35 6.39
C LYS A 28 6.17 -9.89 6.44
N GLY A 29 5.92 -10.55 5.31
CA GLY A 29 5.95 -12.01 5.17
C GLY A 29 4.66 -12.72 5.58
N ARG A 30 3.60 -11.98 5.97
CA ARG A 30 2.29 -12.53 6.35
C ARG A 30 1.29 -12.56 5.19
N CYS A 31 1.44 -11.74 4.17
CA CYS A 31 0.51 -11.47 3.07
C CYS A 31 -0.85 -10.92 3.54
N ASN A 32 -1.05 -9.62 3.46
CA ASN A 32 -2.38 -9.02 3.60
C ASN A 32 -3.15 -9.20 2.29
N VAL A 33 -3.86 -10.31 2.16
CA VAL A 33 -4.46 -10.81 0.91
C VAL A 33 -5.48 -9.84 0.32
N THR A 34 -6.38 -9.35 1.17
CA THR A 34 -7.43 -8.41 0.80
C THR A 34 -7.90 -7.62 2.02
N ASN A 35 -8.90 -6.77 1.84
CA ASN A 35 -9.64 -6.12 2.91
C ASN A 35 -11.08 -6.60 2.88
N ASN A 36 -11.59 -7.12 4.00
CA ASN A 36 -12.97 -7.63 4.12
C ASN A 36 -13.96 -6.47 4.23
N CYS A 37 -14.07 -5.66 3.18
CA CYS A 37 -15.01 -4.55 3.08
C CYS A 37 -15.88 -4.65 1.82
N PRO A 38 -17.07 -4.01 1.78
CA PRO A 38 -17.88 -3.89 0.57
C PRO A 38 -17.14 -3.15 -0.56
N CYS A 39 -17.52 -3.42 -1.82
CA CYS A 39 -16.84 -2.85 -3.00
C CYS A 39 -16.87 -1.31 -3.05
N ASP A 40 -17.96 -0.69 -2.60
CA ASP A 40 -18.07 0.78 -2.55
C ASP A 40 -17.12 1.41 -1.52
N GLU A 41 -16.94 0.76 -0.36
CA GLU A 41 -15.94 1.16 0.64
C GLU A 41 -14.53 0.90 0.12
N PHE A 42 -14.30 -0.26 -0.53
CA PHE A 42 -13.03 -0.59 -1.17
C PHE A 42 -12.57 0.51 -2.14
N LEU A 43 -13.45 0.94 -3.05
CA LEU A 43 -13.13 1.94 -4.07
C LEU A 43 -12.82 3.33 -3.50
N ARG A 44 -13.28 3.67 -2.30
CA ARG A 44 -12.90 4.91 -1.59
C ARG A 44 -11.45 4.91 -1.12
N HIS A 45 -10.83 3.74 -0.97
CA HIS A 45 -9.42 3.59 -0.58
C HIS A 45 -8.46 3.51 -1.77
N VAL A 46 -9.01 3.56 -2.99
CA VAL A 46 -8.21 3.69 -4.22
C VAL A 46 -7.89 5.16 -4.45
N THR A 47 -6.62 5.52 -4.45
CA THR A 47 -6.15 6.91 -4.47
C THR A 47 -6.17 7.51 -5.87
N LYS A 48 -6.06 6.66 -6.90
CA LYS A 48 -5.99 7.08 -8.30
C LYS A 48 -6.81 6.15 -9.21
N ASN A 49 -7.58 6.74 -10.12
CA ASN A 49 -8.34 6.02 -11.14
C ASN A 49 -9.36 4.98 -10.61
N SER A 50 -9.95 5.20 -9.43
CA SER A 50 -10.88 4.24 -8.80
C SER A 50 -12.06 3.85 -9.69
N LYS A 51 -12.59 4.77 -10.49
CA LYS A 51 -13.71 4.51 -11.41
C LYS A 51 -13.39 3.44 -12.47
N PHE A 52 -12.13 3.35 -12.90
CA PHE A 52 -11.67 2.33 -13.84
C PHE A 52 -11.83 0.92 -13.28
N LEU A 53 -11.62 0.76 -11.97
CA LEU A 53 -11.66 -0.53 -11.29
C LEU A 53 -13.08 -1.04 -10.97
N TYR A 54 -14.11 -0.19 -11.12
CA TYR A 54 -15.48 -0.53 -10.74
C TYR A 54 -15.93 -1.89 -11.29
N GLY A 55 -15.73 -2.12 -12.60
CA GLY A 55 -16.12 -3.37 -13.23
C GLY A 55 -15.35 -4.59 -12.74
N ALA A 56 -14.03 -4.46 -12.61
CA ALA A 56 -13.17 -5.56 -12.18
C ALA A 56 -13.41 -5.95 -10.71
N VAL A 57 -13.52 -4.96 -9.81
CA VAL A 57 -13.73 -5.21 -8.37
C VAL A 57 -15.11 -5.79 -8.07
N ASN A 58 -16.15 -5.41 -8.84
CA ASN A 58 -17.49 -5.99 -8.66
C ASN A 58 -17.65 -7.39 -9.28
N ARG A 59 -16.76 -7.80 -10.22
CA ARG A 59 -16.74 -9.16 -10.77
C ARG A 59 -15.90 -10.14 -9.96
N PHE A 60 -14.89 -9.64 -9.27
CA PHE A 60 -14.08 -10.43 -8.35
C PHE A 60 -13.84 -9.60 -7.09
N THR A 61 -14.76 -9.72 -6.16
CA THR A 61 -14.86 -8.92 -4.94
C THR A 61 -13.86 -9.36 -3.88
N PRO A 62 -13.65 -8.58 -2.81
CA PRO A 62 -12.92 -9.05 -1.63
C PRO A 62 -13.46 -10.37 -1.04
N ALA A 63 -14.77 -10.56 -1.05
CA ALA A 63 -15.40 -11.80 -0.58
C ALA A 63 -15.03 -12.97 -1.51
N ASP A 64 -15.10 -12.79 -2.83
CA ASP A 64 -14.71 -13.81 -3.79
C ASP A 64 -13.23 -14.17 -3.67
N THR A 65 -12.38 -13.19 -3.36
CA THR A 65 -10.96 -13.45 -3.09
C THR A 65 -10.76 -14.31 -1.85
N MET A 66 -11.52 -14.07 -0.78
CA MET A 66 -11.46 -14.89 0.43
C MET A 66 -11.92 -16.32 0.12
N GLU A 67 -13.10 -16.48 -0.49
CA GLU A 67 -13.64 -17.78 -0.90
C GLU A 67 -12.69 -18.55 -1.82
N PHE A 68 -12.07 -17.85 -2.77
CA PHE A 68 -11.09 -18.44 -3.68
C PHE A 68 -9.91 -19.07 -2.93
N PHE A 69 -9.26 -18.34 -1.99
CA PHE A 69 -8.14 -18.89 -1.25
C PHE A 69 -8.56 -19.99 -0.26
N GLU A 70 -9.72 -19.86 0.38
CA GLU A 70 -10.28 -20.89 1.26
C GLU A 70 -10.58 -22.17 0.46
N SER A 71 -11.13 -22.07 -0.76
CA SER A 71 -11.33 -23.21 -1.66
C SER A 71 -10.05 -23.91 -2.09
N LEU A 72 -8.91 -23.18 -2.10
CA LEU A 72 -7.58 -23.73 -2.35
C LEU A 72 -6.92 -24.32 -1.08
N GLY A 73 -7.67 -24.41 0.02
CA GLY A 73 -7.19 -24.97 1.29
C GLY A 73 -6.31 -24.03 2.10
N VAL A 74 -6.44 -22.73 1.93
CA VAL A 74 -5.75 -21.73 2.74
C VAL A 74 -6.76 -21.03 3.65
N PRO A 75 -6.87 -21.41 4.93
CA PRO A 75 -7.74 -20.75 5.90
C PRO A 75 -7.32 -19.30 6.11
N LEU A 76 -8.30 -18.39 6.17
CA LEU A 76 -8.10 -16.96 6.31
C LEU A 76 -8.66 -16.43 7.62
N LYS A 77 -8.06 -15.37 8.16
CA LYS A 77 -8.53 -14.62 9.31
C LYS A 77 -8.65 -13.14 8.98
N THR A 78 -9.67 -12.50 9.54
CA THR A 78 -9.86 -11.04 9.46
C THR A 78 -9.38 -10.39 10.76
N GLU A 79 -8.43 -9.47 10.66
CA GLU A 79 -7.88 -8.69 11.77
C GLU A 79 -8.48 -7.27 11.84
N ARG A 80 -8.04 -6.50 12.85
CA ARG A 80 -8.42 -5.09 13.02
C ARG A 80 -8.20 -4.31 11.70
N GLY A 81 -9.17 -3.44 11.37
CA GLY A 81 -9.18 -2.70 10.10
C GLY A 81 -9.58 -3.57 8.90
N ARG A 82 -10.26 -4.69 9.16
CA ARG A 82 -10.75 -5.65 8.16
C ARG A 82 -9.66 -6.25 7.27
N ARG A 83 -8.41 -6.21 7.72
CA ARG A 83 -7.28 -6.79 6.99
C ARG A 83 -7.35 -8.32 7.02
N VAL A 84 -7.20 -8.94 5.87
CA VAL A 84 -7.31 -10.40 5.73
C VAL A 84 -5.92 -11.01 5.57
N PHE A 85 -5.61 -12.01 6.39
CA PHE A 85 -4.34 -12.75 6.37
C PHE A 85 -4.61 -14.27 6.36
N PRO A 86 -3.68 -15.10 5.86
CA PRO A 86 -3.74 -16.53 6.13
C PRO A 86 -3.61 -16.78 7.64
N GLU A 87 -4.33 -17.77 8.17
CA GLU A 87 -4.26 -18.12 9.60
C GLU A 87 -2.84 -18.47 10.05
N SER A 88 -2.06 -19.06 9.15
CA SER A 88 -0.65 -19.41 9.37
C SER A 88 0.29 -18.22 9.51
N ASP A 89 -0.15 -17.01 9.16
CA ASP A 89 0.69 -15.80 9.05
C ASP A 89 1.89 -15.95 8.07
N ARG A 90 1.77 -16.82 7.07
CA ARG A 90 2.82 -17.10 6.08
C ARG A 90 2.38 -16.73 4.67
N ALA A 91 2.99 -15.70 4.10
CA ALA A 91 2.76 -15.28 2.71
C ALA A 91 3.06 -16.38 1.69
N ALA A 92 3.95 -17.30 2.03
CA ALA A 92 4.27 -18.45 1.20
C ALA A 92 3.05 -19.31 0.91
N ASP A 93 2.17 -19.54 1.88
CA ASP A 93 1.00 -20.41 1.72
C ASP A 93 0.03 -19.88 0.66
N ILE A 94 -0.11 -18.57 0.56
CA ILE A 94 -0.88 -17.89 -0.50
C ILE A 94 -0.24 -18.12 -1.88
N ALA A 95 1.08 -17.87 -2.00
CA ALA A 95 1.78 -18.03 -3.27
C ALA A 95 1.84 -19.49 -3.72
N ASP A 96 2.07 -20.42 -2.79
CA ASP A 96 2.11 -21.86 -3.06
C ASP A 96 0.74 -22.40 -3.45
N ALA A 97 -0.35 -21.89 -2.88
CA ALA A 97 -1.71 -22.25 -3.27
C ALA A 97 -1.99 -21.85 -4.73
N LEU A 98 -1.61 -20.63 -5.13
CA LEU A 98 -1.72 -20.18 -6.52
C LEU A 98 -0.90 -21.05 -7.47
N GLU A 99 0.33 -21.40 -7.10
CA GLU A 99 1.18 -22.25 -7.94
C GLU A 99 0.62 -23.67 -8.05
N ARG A 100 0.13 -24.29 -6.97
CA ARG A 100 -0.54 -25.59 -7.01
C ARG A 100 -1.75 -25.57 -7.92
N GLU A 101 -2.60 -24.53 -7.82
CA GLU A 101 -3.77 -24.40 -8.68
C GLU A 101 -3.40 -24.22 -10.15
N MET A 102 -2.38 -23.41 -10.48
CA MET A 102 -1.88 -23.32 -11.85
C MET A 102 -1.46 -24.68 -12.39
N ARG A 103 -0.70 -25.45 -11.62
CA ARG A 103 -0.22 -26.79 -12.03
C ARG A 103 -1.36 -27.78 -12.19
N SER A 104 -2.37 -27.77 -11.30
CA SER A 104 -3.55 -28.65 -11.39
C SER A 104 -4.37 -28.40 -12.66
N LEU A 105 -4.41 -27.14 -13.12
CA LEU A 105 -5.07 -26.73 -14.36
C LEU A 105 -4.20 -26.91 -15.63
N GLY A 106 -3.02 -27.55 -15.51
CA GLY A 106 -2.12 -27.77 -16.65
C GLY A 106 -1.41 -26.51 -17.15
N VAL A 107 -1.38 -25.42 -16.37
CA VAL A 107 -0.63 -24.20 -16.72
C VAL A 107 0.86 -24.50 -16.74
N ARG A 108 1.51 -24.14 -17.84
CA ARG A 108 2.96 -24.32 -18.01
C ARG A 108 3.70 -23.12 -17.42
N ILE A 109 4.53 -23.34 -16.41
CA ILE A 109 5.38 -22.30 -15.79
C ILE A 109 6.79 -22.45 -16.36
N VAL A 110 7.31 -21.36 -16.95
CA VAL A 110 8.61 -21.34 -17.64
C VAL A 110 9.45 -20.22 -17.03
N ASN A 111 10.64 -20.60 -16.53
CA ASN A 111 11.57 -19.62 -15.93
C ASN A 111 12.42 -18.93 -17.03
N LEU A 112 11.78 -18.06 -17.78
CA LEU A 112 12.41 -17.23 -18.81
C LEU A 112 11.95 -15.78 -18.68
N GLU A 113 12.85 -14.87 -19.00
CA GLU A 113 12.54 -13.45 -19.14
C GLU A 113 11.96 -13.17 -20.52
N VAL A 114 10.83 -12.45 -20.56
CA VAL A 114 10.23 -11.97 -21.81
C VAL A 114 10.89 -10.64 -22.20
N SER A 115 11.59 -10.63 -23.32
CA SER A 115 12.25 -9.44 -23.85
C SER A 115 11.33 -8.54 -24.66
N SER A 116 10.32 -9.12 -25.36
CA SER A 116 9.33 -8.35 -26.14
C SER A 116 8.06 -9.14 -26.37
N VAL A 117 6.96 -8.41 -26.61
CA VAL A 117 5.72 -8.94 -27.18
C VAL A 117 5.73 -8.61 -28.68
N LYS A 118 5.21 -9.52 -29.51
CA LYS A 118 5.12 -9.36 -30.96
C LYS A 118 3.68 -9.23 -31.40
N SER A 119 3.46 -8.40 -32.42
CA SER A 119 2.13 -8.21 -33.05
C SER A 119 2.26 -8.13 -34.55
N GLU A 120 1.20 -8.50 -35.24
CA GLU A 120 1.02 -8.36 -36.64
C GLU A 120 -0.45 -7.98 -36.92
N GLY A 121 -0.70 -7.08 -37.87
CA GLY A 121 -2.07 -6.65 -38.20
C GLY A 121 -2.85 -5.99 -37.06
N GLY A 122 -2.15 -5.49 -35.99
CA GLY A 122 -2.82 -4.88 -34.85
C GLY A 122 -3.19 -5.88 -33.73
N GLU A 123 -2.80 -7.14 -33.86
CA GLU A 123 -3.06 -8.19 -32.87
C GLU A 123 -1.76 -8.84 -32.40
N VAL A 124 -1.75 -9.33 -31.17
CA VAL A 124 -0.63 -10.08 -30.58
C VAL A 124 -0.43 -11.39 -31.34
N THR A 125 0.83 -11.73 -31.64
CA THR A 125 1.22 -13.02 -32.25
C THR A 125 2.05 -13.88 -31.34
N GLY A 126 2.63 -13.33 -30.26
CA GLY A 126 3.42 -14.08 -29.29
C GLY A 126 4.43 -13.23 -28.53
N VAL A 127 5.37 -13.89 -27.91
CA VAL A 127 6.43 -13.28 -27.11
C VAL A 127 7.81 -13.75 -27.53
N THR A 128 8.83 -12.93 -27.32
CA THR A 128 10.23 -13.36 -27.36
C THR A 128 10.73 -13.59 -25.95
N ALA A 129 11.10 -14.81 -25.62
CA ALA A 129 11.61 -15.18 -24.33
C ALA A 129 12.83 -16.11 -24.48
N GLY A 130 13.88 -15.91 -23.66
CA GLY A 130 15.10 -16.69 -23.77
C GLY A 130 15.76 -16.65 -25.15
N GLY A 131 15.58 -15.55 -25.90
CA GLY A 131 16.12 -15.38 -27.26
C GLY A 131 15.30 -16.06 -28.37
N SER A 132 14.21 -16.77 -28.06
CA SER A 132 13.35 -17.46 -29.03
C SER A 132 11.93 -16.88 -29.06
N PHE A 133 11.30 -16.94 -30.23
CA PHE A 133 9.89 -16.58 -30.40
C PHE A 133 8.98 -17.73 -29.96
N HIS A 134 7.94 -17.40 -29.21
CA HIS A 134 6.90 -18.31 -28.76
C HIS A 134 5.54 -17.76 -29.19
N PRO A 135 4.79 -18.47 -30.05
CA PRO A 135 3.49 -18.01 -30.55
C PRO A 135 2.41 -18.08 -29.44
N HIS A 136 1.62 -17.04 -29.33
CA HIS A 136 0.47 -16.94 -28.41
C HIS A 136 -0.60 -16.02 -29.01
N GLY A 137 -1.87 -16.40 -28.93
CA GLY A 137 -3.00 -15.59 -29.38
C GLY A 137 -3.34 -14.42 -28.47
N ALA A 138 -2.93 -14.46 -27.21
CA ALA A 138 -3.10 -13.36 -26.26
C ALA A 138 -1.93 -13.32 -25.25
N VAL A 139 -1.64 -12.13 -24.72
CA VAL A 139 -0.61 -11.89 -23.70
C VAL A 139 -1.17 -11.01 -22.59
N ILE A 140 -1.07 -11.48 -21.35
CA ILE A 140 -1.39 -10.68 -20.16
C ILE A 140 -0.07 -10.23 -19.51
N VAL A 141 0.17 -8.92 -19.50
CA VAL A 141 1.33 -8.30 -18.85
C VAL A 141 0.99 -8.06 -17.37
N ALA A 142 1.59 -8.82 -16.46
CA ALA A 142 1.38 -8.77 -15.01
C ALA A 142 2.71 -8.61 -14.25
N THR A 143 3.59 -7.75 -14.75
CA THR A 143 4.99 -7.63 -14.32
C THR A 143 5.18 -6.78 -13.06
N GLY A 144 4.11 -6.18 -12.53
CA GLY A 144 4.17 -5.24 -11.42
C GLY A 144 4.77 -3.88 -11.80
N GLY A 145 5.13 -3.10 -10.81
CA GLY A 145 5.72 -1.77 -10.96
C GLY A 145 7.25 -1.76 -10.91
N VAL A 146 7.83 -0.79 -10.17
CA VAL A 146 9.29 -0.64 -9.98
C VAL A 146 9.70 -0.63 -8.50
N SER A 147 8.76 -0.76 -7.56
CA SER A 147 9.06 -0.92 -6.14
C SER A 147 9.57 -2.33 -5.84
N TYR A 148 10.49 -2.48 -4.88
CA TYR A 148 11.16 -3.74 -4.57
C TYR A 148 11.81 -4.44 -5.79
N PRO A 149 12.71 -3.80 -6.54
CA PRO A 149 13.24 -4.31 -7.82
C PRO A 149 13.90 -5.70 -7.70
N ARG A 150 14.43 -6.04 -6.51
CA ARG A 150 14.98 -7.37 -6.23
C ARG A 150 13.95 -8.50 -6.30
N THR A 151 12.67 -8.19 -6.34
CA THR A 151 11.58 -9.17 -6.53
C THR A 151 11.24 -9.42 -7.99
N GLY A 152 11.84 -8.67 -8.91
CA GLY A 152 11.57 -8.75 -10.34
C GLY A 152 10.74 -7.60 -10.90
N SER A 153 10.28 -6.67 -10.03
CA SER A 153 9.54 -5.46 -10.45
C SER A 153 10.49 -4.41 -11.00
N THR A 154 10.89 -4.51 -12.27
CA THR A 154 11.91 -3.70 -12.93
C THR A 154 11.35 -2.78 -14.02
N GLY A 155 10.01 -2.71 -14.14
CA GLY A 155 9.35 -1.84 -15.13
C GLY A 155 9.26 -2.42 -16.54
N ASP A 156 9.45 -3.73 -16.72
CA ASP A 156 9.37 -4.39 -18.03
C ASP A 156 8.02 -4.17 -18.72
N GLY A 157 6.92 -4.19 -17.97
CA GLY A 157 5.59 -3.93 -18.51
C GLY A 157 5.42 -2.51 -19.04
N TYR A 158 6.09 -1.54 -18.43
CA TYR A 158 6.08 -0.16 -18.94
C TYR A 158 6.84 -0.02 -20.25
N ARG A 159 7.94 -0.76 -20.41
CA ARG A 159 8.68 -0.81 -21.67
C ARG A 159 7.82 -1.47 -22.74
N ILE A 160 7.22 -2.63 -22.46
CA ILE A 160 6.32 -3.33 -23.38
C ILE A 160 5.17 -2.41 -23.80
N ALA A 161 4.53 -1.69 -22.88
CA ALA A 161 3.45 -0.77 -23.22
C ALA A 161 3.91 0.36 -24.16
N ARG A 162 5.09 0.96 -23.89
CA ARG A 162 5.66 2.01 -24.77
C ARG A 162 6.05 1.50 -26.15
N ASP A 163 6.52 0.25 -26.26
CA ASP A 163 6.84 -0.38 -27.54
C ASP A 163 5.61 -0.45 -28.47
N PHE A 164 4.40 -0.46 -27.88
CA PHE A 164 3.12 -0.41 -28.60
C PHE A 164 2.49 1.00 -28.67
N GLY A 165 3.23 2.05 -28.29
CA GLY A 165 2.73 3.42 -28.29
C GLY A 165 1.59 3.67 -27.30
N LEU A 166 1.51 2.90 -26.20
CA LEU A 166 0.58 3.15 -25.11
C LEU A 166 1.17 4.20 -24.17
N ASP A 167 0.33 5.09 -23.67
CA ASP A 167 0.73 6.08 -22.68
C ASP A 167 1.04 5.42 -21.34
N VAL A 168 2.18 5.80 -20.74
CA VAL A 168 2.64 5.32 -19.46
C VAL A 168 2.94 6.52 -18.56
N SER A 169 2.14 6.71 -17.52
CA SER A 169 2.38 7.71 -16.47
C SER A 169 3.71 7.43 -15.78
N ALA A 170 4.45 8.49 -15.46
CA ALA A 170 5.74 8.36 -14.77
C ALA A 170 5.58 7.58 -13.45
N PRO A 171 6.43 6.56 -13.19
CA PRO A 171 6.41 5.85 -11.93
C PRO A 171 6.85 6.75 -10.77
N GLU A 172 6.07 6.77 -9.69
CA GLU A 172 6.33 7.50 -8.46
C GLU A 172 6.20 6.58 -7.25
N ALA A 173 6.90 6.92 -6.15
CA ALA A 173 6.74 6.18 -4.90
C ALA A 173 5.34 6.40 -4.33
N SER A 174 4.65 5.31 -3.96
CA SER A 174 3.39 5.35 -3.21
C SER A 174 3.46 4.43 -2.02
N LEU A 175 2.78 4.81 -0.93
CA LEU A 175 2.89 4.11 0.35
C LEU A 175 4.35 4.02 0.81
N VAL A 176 4.98 5.17 0.91
CA VAL A 176 6.41 5.31 1.19
C VAL A 176 6.60 6.07 2.51
N PRO A 177 7.63 5.75 3.32
CA PRO A 177 7.93 6.51 4.53
C PRO A 177 8.27 7.97 4.23
N ILE A 178 7.93 8.85 5.18
CA ILE A 178 8.10 10.30 5.08
C ILE A 178 9.34 10.70 5.90
N VAL A 179 10.30 11.35 5.25
CA VAL A 179 11.44 12.00 5.91
C VAL A 179 10.99 13.35 6.45
N THR A 180 11.32 13.67 7.68
CA THR A 180 10.98 14.95 8.33
C THR A 180 12.20 15.85 8.52
N VAL A 181 11.95 17.14 8.72
CA VAL A 181 13.00 18.13 9.06
C VAL A 181 13.48 17.90 10.50
N GLU A 182 12.55 17.57 11.39
CA GLU A 182 12.83 17.32 12.80
C GLU A 182 13.62 16.01 12.98
N ASP A 183 14.56 16.00 13.89
CA ASP A 183 15.25 14.77 14.31
C ASP A 183 14.28 13.89 15.12
N THR A 184 13.92 12.76 14.55
CA THR A 184 13.05 11.76 15.19
C THR A 184 13.83 10.57 15.76
N SER A 185 15.17 10.59 15.69
CA SER A 185 16.03 9.51 16.19
C SER A 185 15.79 9.16 17.67
N PRO A 186 15.56 10.13 18.57
CA PRO A 186 15.26 9.82 19.99
C PRO A 186 13.96 9.01 20.19
N MET A 187 13.04 9.09 19.21
CA MET A 187 11.76 8.39 19.22
C MET A 187 11.77 7.12 18.35
N MET A 188 12.91 6.74 17.77
CA MET A 188 13.01 5.59 16.86
C MET A 188 12.44 4.31 17.50
N GLY A 189 11.58 3.61 16.75
CA GLY A 189 10.90 2.39 17.20
C GLY A 189 9.60 2.65 17.96
N LEU A 190 9.27 3.89 18.32
CA LEU A 190 7.99 4.22 18.94
C LEU A 190 6.85 4.03 17.95
N ALA A 191 5.89 3.18 18.28
CA ALA A 191 4.64 3.04 17.56
C ALA A 191 3.47 3.64 18.38
N LEU A 192 2.88 4.70 17.89
CA LEU A 192 1.62 5.25 18.42
C LEU A 192 0.46 4.50 17.74
N LYS A 193 -0.14 3.55 18.46
CA LYS A 193 -1.15 2.64 17.89
C LYS A 193 -2.53 3.25 17.68
N ASN A 194 -2.80 4.40 18.28
CA ASN A 194 -4.12 5.03 18.30
C ASN A 194 -3.96 6.56 18.29
N ALA A 195 -3.40 7.08 17.20
CA ALA A 195 -3.23 8.51 16.97
C ALA A 195 -4.07 8.95 15.77
N VAL A 196 -4.43 10.24 15.70
CA VAL A 196 -4.93 10.84 14.46
C VAL A 196 -3.77 11.53 13.78
N PHE A 197 -3.56 11.21 12.51
CA PHE A 197 -2.56 11.85 11.67
C PHE A 197 -3.26 12.72 10.63
N THR A 198 -2.96 14.01 10.64
CA THR A 198 -3.52 15.00 9.73
C THR A 198 -2.43 15.59 8.86
N VAL A 199 -2.67 15.64 7.55
CA VAL A 199 -1.81 16.33 6.58
C VAL A 199 -2.61 17.44 5.92
N LYS A 200 -1.99 18.62 5.80
CA LYS A 200 -2.57 19.81 5.16
C LYS A 200 -1.66 20.27 4.03
N ASP A 201 -2.25 20.75 2.94
CA ASP A 201 -1.51 21.42 1.86
C ASP A 201 -1.04 22.82 2.26
N GLY A 202 -0.28 23.49 1.39
CA GLY A 202 0.23 24.84 1.62
C GLY A 202 -0.86 25.91 1.81
N GLY A 203 -2.09 25.63 1.42
CA GLY A 203 -3.28 26.48 1.68
C GLY A 203 -4.00 26.16 2.99
N GLY A 204 -3.51 25.19 3.77
CA GLY A 204 -4.12 24.74 5.01
C GLY A 204 -5.31 23.77 4.85
N LYS A 205 -5.63 23.34 3.62
CA LYS A 205 -6.68 22.36 3.36
C LYS A 205 -6.21 20.98 3.79
N LYS A 206 -7.04 20.27 4.56
CA LYS A 206 -6.79 18.85 4.91
C LYS A 206 -6.86 17.98 3.66
N VAL A 207 -5.76 17.31 3.34
CA VAL A 207 -5.66 16.32 2.25
C VAL A 207 -5.71 14.88 2.77
N PHE A 208 -5.37 14.69 4.06
CA PHE A 208 -5.46 13.41 4.75
C PHE A 208 -5.76 13.64 6.23
N ALA A 209 -6.65 12.86 6.83
CA ALA A 209 -6.89 12.83 8.28
C ALA A 209 -7.53 11.51 8.68
N GLU A 210 -6.74 10.62 9.27
CA GLU A 210 -7.21 9.30 9.69
C GLU A 210 -6.65 8.90 11.06
N GLN A 211 -7.35 7.98 11.72
CA GLN A 211 -6.95 7.40 13.00
C GLN A 211 -6.32 6.02 12.79
N GLY A 212 -5.15 5.79 13.41
CA GLY A 212 -4.47 4.51 13.28
C GLY A 212 -3.10 4.49 13.92
N GLU A 213 -2.18 3.72 13.32
CA GLU A 213 -0.83 3.55 13.80
C GLU A 213 0.17 4.39 13.01
N ILE A 214 1.04 5.11 13.73
CA ILE A 214 2.23 5.81 13.23
C ILE A 214 3.47 5.22 13.89
N LEU A 215 4.53 5.01 13.11
CA LEU A 215 5.84 4.54 13.57
C LEU A 215 6.89 5.63 13.39
N PHE A 216 7.58 6.00 14.46
CA PHE A 216 8.75 6.87 14.38
C PHE A 216 9.99 6.07 13.98
N THR A 217 10.78 6.63 13.07
CA THR A 217 12.05 6.09 12.59
C THR A 217 13.18 7.10 12.85
N HIS A 218 14.42 6.74 12.54
CA HIS A 218 15.54 7.69 12.67
C HIS A 218 15.52 8.83 11.64
N PHE A 219 14.73 8.71 10.56
CA PHE A 219 14.66 9.71 9.49
C PHE A 219 13.33 10.47 9.45
N GLY A 220 12.35 10.11 10.24
CA GLY A 220 11.00 10.67 10.21
C GLY A 220 9.96 9.65 10.63
N ILE A 221 8.91 9.46 9.83
CA ILE A 221 7.77 8.61 10.16
C ILE A 221 7.45 7.57 9.09
N SER A 222 6.91 6.45 9.54
CA SER A 222 6.42 5.33 8.76
C SER A 222 5.15 4.75 9.42
N GLY A 223 4.79 3.53 9.09
CA GLY A 223 3.59 2.86 9.60
C GLY A 223 2.35 3.17 8.75
N PRO A 224 1.23 2.49 9.00
CA PRO A 224 0.06 2.52 8.12
C PRO A 224 -0.44 3.93 7.79
N LEU A 225 -0.52 4.83 8.79
CA LEU A 225 -1.00 6.21 8.55
C LEU A 225 -0.03 7.02 7.68
N ALA A 226 1.28 7.00 8.00
CA ALA A 226 2.27 7.75 7.23
C ALA A 226 2.36 7.24 5.78
N LEU A 227 2.31 5.90 5.60
CA LEU A 227 2.31 5.29 4.27
C LEU A 227 1.06 5.69 3.46
N SER A 228 -0.13 5.61 4.05
CA SER A 228 -1.37 6.02 3.35
C SER A 228 -1.37 7.53 3.05
N ALA A 229 -0.93 8.36 3.99
CA ALA A 229 -0.82 9.81 3.80
C ALA A 229 0.11 10.20 2.64
N SER A 230 1.23 9.46 2.47
CA SER A 230 2.19 9.74 1.40
C SER A 230 1.57 9.70 0.00
N ALA A 231 0.52 8.90 -0.21
CA ALA A 231 -0.21 8.84 -1.47
C ALA A 231 -0.94 10.16 -1.82
N HIS A 232 -1.19 11.01 -0.82
CA HIS A 232 -1.87 12.32 -0.97
C HIS A 232 -0.91 13.52 -0.99
N MET A 233 0.39 13.29 -0.80
CA MET A 233 1.40 14.34 -0.65
C MET A 233 2.29 14.49 -1.88
N ARG A 234 1.82 14.06 -3.03
CA ARG A 234 2.56 14.13 -4.29
C ARG A 234 2.33 15.42 -5.05
N PRO A 235 3.28 15.90 -5.89
CA PRO A 235 4.59 15.27 -6.14
C PRO A 235 5.65 15.59 -5.08
N ASP A 236 5.49 16.64 -4.28
CA ASP A 236 6.50 17.11 -3.34
C ASP A 236 5.94 17.15 -1.90
N PRO A 237 6.41 16.27 -1.00
CA PRO A 237 5.96 16.27 0.39
C PRO A 237 6.32 17.55 1.17
N ALA A 238 7.35 18.30 0.74
CA ALA A 238 7.72 19.56 1.40
C ALA A 238 6.68 20.69 1.26
N ALA A 239 5.73 20.53 0.32
CA ALA A 239 4.61 21.45 0.18
C ALA A 239 3.49 21.25 1.23
N TYR A 240 3.65 20.29 2.14
CA TYR A 240 2.63 19.91 3.11
C TYR A 240 3.13 20.11 4.55
N SER A 241 2.17 20.23 5.47
CA SER A 241 2.41 20.17 6.92
C SER A 241 1.72 18.95 7.51
N ALA A 242 2.31 18.39 8.56
CA ALA A 242 1.81 17.20 9.22
C ALA A 242 1.64 17.42 10.73
N GLU A 243 0.60 16.82 11.30
CA GLU A 243 0.23 16.94 12.71
C GLU A 243 -0.26 15.61 13.25
N ILE A 244 0.18 15.26 14.45
CA ILE A 244 -0.25 14.05 15.17
C ILE A 244 -1.00 14.44 16.45
N ASP A 245 -2.25 13.99 16.58
CA ASP A 245 -2.97 13.96 17.83
C ASP A 245 -2.71 12.62 18.52
N MET A 246 -1.89 12.62 19.57
CA MET A 246 -1.47 11.39 20.28
C MET A 246 -2.54 10.85 21.22
N LYS A 247 -3.55 11.66 21.55
CA LYS A 247 -4.63 11.34 22.51
C LYS A 247 -5.99 11.71 21.95
N CYS A 248 -6.27 11.22 20.75
CA CYS A 248 -7.48 11.54 19.99
C CYS A 248 -8.80 11.18 20.71
N ALA A 249 -8.78 10.23 21.64
CA ALA A 249 -9.93 9.88 22.47
C ALA A 249 -10.25 10.91 23.56
N LEU A 250 -9.33 11.84 23.87
CA LEU A 250 -9.50 12.87 24.88
C LEU A 250 -9.67 14.24 24.22
N ASP A 251 -10.74 14.96 24.55
CA ASP A 251 -10.83 16.37 24.23
C ASP A 251 -9.84 17.21 25.09
N GLY A 252 -9.67 18.49 24.76
CA GLY A 252 -8.70 19.35 25.43
C GLY A 252 -8.97 19.51 26.93
N GLN A 253 -10.24 19.60 27.35
CA GLN A 253 -10.60 19.73 28.76
C GLN A 253 -10.35 18.44 29.55
N THR A 254 -10.70 17.31 28.96
CA THR A 254 -10.46 15.99 29.58
C THR A 254 -8.96 15.67 29.65
N LEU A 255 -8.18 16.07 28.64
CA LEU A 255 -6.73 15.94 28.67
C LEU A 255 -6.10 16.84 29.76
N ASP A 256 -6.53 18.10 29.91
CA ASP A 256 -6.03 18.99 30.98
C ASP A 256 -6.32 18.40 32.38
N ARG A 257 -7.56 17.92 32.60
CA ARG A 257 -7.92 17.25 33.87
C ARG A 257 -7.06 16.01 34.13
N ARG A 258 -6.76 15.22 33.09
CA ARG A 258 -5.91 14.05 33.19
C ARG A 258 -4.46 14.44 33.52
N ILE A 259 -3.90 15.45 32.85
CA ILE A 259 -2.57 15.97 33.16
C ILE A 259 -2.51 16.46 34.60
N LEU A 260 -3.50 17.25 35.05
CA LEU A 260 -3.57 17.74 36.42
C LEU A 260 -3.60 16.61 37.44
N SER A 261 -4.39 15.56 37.19
CA SER A 261 -4.44 14.38 38.07
C SER A 261 -3.06 13.70 38.19
N ASP A 262 -2.43 13.39 37.02
CA ASP A 262 -1.14 12.70 36.96
C ASP A 262 -0.04 13.53 37.68
N LEU A 263 -0.04 14.85 37.53
CA LEU A 263 0.90 15.76 38.23
C LEU A 263 0.65 15.79 39.76
N SER A 264 -0.62 15.73 40.18
CA SER A 264 -1.02 15.78 41.57
C SER A 264 -0.67 14.51 42.34
N GLU A 265 -0.57 13.36 41.66
CA GLU A 265 -0.14 12.08 42.27
C GLU A 265 1.35 12.07 42.66
N SER A 266 2.15 12.94 42.06
CA SER A 266 3.59 12.98 42.28
C SER A 266 4.13 14.41 42.36
N PRO A 267 3.67 15.27 43.30
CA PRO A 267 3.91 16.70 43.32
C PRO A 267 5.40 17.08 43.44
N ALA A 268 6.20 16.24 44.08
CA ALA A 268 7.64 16.46 44.29
C ALA A 268 8.52 15.98 43.11
N LYS A 269 7.98 15.18 42.20
CA LYS A 269 8.73 14.70 41.01
C LYS A 269 8.97 15.81 40.00
N ALA A 270 10.05 15.69 39.23
CA ALA A 270 10.28 16.49 38.04
C ALA A 270 9.28 16.11 36.94
N LEU A 271 8.85 17.09 36.15
CA LEU A 271 7.86 16.92 35.08
C LEU A 271 8.22 15.76 34.13
N ILE A 272 9.47 15.71 33.71
CA ILE A 272 9.96 14.67 32.75
C ILE A 272 9.76 13.24 33.28
N ASN A 273 9.70 13.05 34.58
CA ASN A 273 9.56 11.75 35.26
C ASN A 273 8.10 11.42 35.63
N SER A 274 7.14 12.32 35.36
CA SER A 274 5.75 12.19 35.82
C SER A 274 4.76 11.78 34.70
N LEU A 275 5.15 11.89 33.43
CA LEU A 275 4.27 11.71 32.29
C LEU A 275 4.15 10.27 31.77
N GLY A 276 4.80 9.29 32.45
CA GLY A 276 4.86 7.89 31.97
C GLY A 276 3.51 7.17 31.94
N ALA A 277 2.52 7.59 32.76
CA ALA A 277 1.16 7.07 32.71
C ALA A 277 0.35 7.61 31.51
N LEU A 278 0.76 8.76 30.97
CA LEU A 278 0.09 9.43 29.86
C LEU A 278 0.76 9.14 28.50
N LEU A 279 2.09 9.15 28.44
CA LEU A 279 2.87 9.05 27.20
C LEU A 279 3.90 7.92 27.26
N PRO A 280 4.24 7.30 26.13
CA PRO A 280 5.40 6.42 26.03
C PRO A 280 6.69 7.16 26.40
N SER A 281 7.61 6.47 27.08
CA SER A 281 8.83 7.08 27.64
C SER A 281 9.70 7.80 26.59
N SER A 282 9.82 7.22 25.40
CA SER A 282 10.68 7.75 24.32
C SER A 282 10.22 9.09 23.75
N ILE A 283 8.95 9.50 23.93
CA ILE A 283 8.45 10.77 23.39
C ILE A 283 8.34 11.87 24.46
N ILE A 284 8.44 11.52 25.75
CA ILE A 284 8.23 12.46 26.86
C ILE A 284 9.19 13.64 26.78
N ALA A 285 10.47 13.38 26.57
CA ALA A 285 11.49 14.43 26.51
C ALA A 285 11.20 15.44 25.39
N GLU A 286 10.81 14.97 24.23
CA GLU A 286 10.48 15.82 23.08
C GLU A 286 9.19 16.63 23.29
N VAL A 287 8.16 16.03 23.91
CA VAL A 287 6.91 16.73 24.26
C VAL A 287 7.17 17.83 25.29
N VAL A 288 7.95 17.54 26.34
CA VAL A 288 8.33 18.54 27.35
C VAL A 288 9.15 19.67 26.71
N ARG A 289 10.16 19.33 25.90
CA ARG A 289 10.98 20.31 25.18
C ARG A 289 10.13 21.25 24.32
N ARG A 290 9.18 20.72 23.55
CA ARG A 290 8.29 21.51 22.68
C ARG A 290 7.28 22.34 23.46
N SER A 291 6.90 21.94 24.66
CA SER A 291 6.02 22.74 25.52
C SER A 291 6.70 23.97 26.13
N GLY A 292 8.03 24.08 26.04
CA GLY A 292 8.82 25.17 26.61
C GLY A 292 8.95 25.11 28.13
N ILE A 293 8.56 24.02 28.78
CA ILE A 293 8.60 23.87 30.24
C ILE A 293 9.96 23.27 30.61
N ASP A 294 10.55 23.77 31.70
CA ASP A 294 11.74 23.17 32.29
C ASP A 294 11.47 21.71 32.67
N PRO A 295 12.20 20.73 32.09
CA PRO A 295 11.99 19.30 32.36
C PRO A 295 12.16 18.89 33.81
N TYR A 296 12.94 19.63 34.58
CA TYR A 296 13.22 19.37 36.02
C TYR A 296 12.31 20.13 36.97
N ARG A 297 11.41 20.97 36.44
CA ARG A 297 10.41 21.67 37.25
C ARG A 297 9.53 20.68 38.00
N LYS A 298 9.26 20.93 39.29
CA LYS A 298 8.41 20.06 40.13
C LYS A 298 6.97 20.09 39.63
N CYS A 299 6.28 18.96 39.66
CA CYS A 299 4.89 18.83 39.23
C CYS A 299 3.96 19.81 39.95
N SER A 300 4.20 20.07 41.26
CA SER A 300 3.44 21.04 42.06
C SER A 300 3.59 22.50 41.62
N GLN A 301 4.58 22.81 40.80
CA GLN A 301 4.88 24.18 40.34
C GLN A 301 4.39 24.45 38.91
N ILE A 302 3.84 23.42 38.22
CA ILE A 302 3.34 23.56 36.87
C ILE A 302 2.05 24.37 36.87
N THR A 303 2.07 25.50 36.15
CA THR A 303 0.93 26.43 36.06
C THR A 303 -0.16 25.89 35.12
N LYS A 304 -1.32 26.56 35.13
CA LYS A 304 -2.42 26.22 34.22
C LYS A 304 -2.03 26.47 32.75
N GLU A 305 -1.29 27.53 32.49
CA GLU A 305 -0.80 27.92 31.16
C GLU A 305 0.21 26.88 30.64
N GLU A 306 1.12 26.41 31.51
CA GLU A 306 2.07 25.36 31.16
C GLU A 306 1.38 24.02 30.88
N ARG A 307 0.35 23.65 31.67
CA ARG A 307 -0.46 22.47 31.36
C ARG A 307 -1.17 22.58 30.02
N ALA A 308 -1.70 23.79 29.72
CA ALA A 308 -2.32 24.04 28.43
C ALA A 308 -1.31 23.92 27.27
N ALA A 309 -0.09 24.44 27.44
CA ALA A 309 1.00 24.28 26.46
C ALA A 309 1.37 22.81 26.26
N LEU A 310 1.52 22.05 27.36
CA LEU A 310 1.79 20.62 27.30
C LEU A 310 0.67 19.85 26.57
N GLY A 311 -0.59 20.13 26.93
CA GLY A 311 -1.77 19.54 26.28
C GLY A 311 -1.85 19.87 24.80
N ASN A 312 -1.51 21.11 24.44
CA ASN A 312 -1.47 21.54 23.04
C ASN A 312 -0.42 20.75 22.23
N VAL A 313 0.79 20.54 22.75
CA VAL A 313 1.81 19.72 22.08
C VAL A 313 1.35 18.28 21.92
N ILE A 314 0.65 17.70 22.89
CA ILE A 314 0.12 16.32 22.81
C ILE A 314 -0.96 16.20 21.75
N LYS A 315 -1.81 17.22 21.60
CA LYS A 315 -2.90 17.24 20.61
C LYS A 315 -2.45 17.64 19.21
N HIS A 316 -1.38 18.43 19.11
CA HIS A 316 -0.91 19.06 17.88
C HIS A 316 0.61 18.89 17.75
N PHE A 317 1.07 17.62 17.75
CA PHE A 317 2.49 17.33 17.57
C PHE A 317 2.85 17.46 16.08
N THR A 318 3.44 18.60 15.74
CA THR A 318 3.77 18.96 14.36
C THR A 318 5.03 18.27 13.86
N LEU A 319 5.02 17.91 12.59
CA LEU A 319 6.18 17.43 11.82
C LEU A 319 6.21 18.17 10.49
N THR A 320 7.40 18.47 10.00
CA THR A 320 7.62 19.10 8.72
C THR A 320 8.12 18.07 7.72
N PRO A 321 7.27 17.56 6.81
CA PRO A 321 7.70 16.66 5.75
C PRO A 321 8.78 17.34 4.89
N ARG A 322 9.81 16.59 4.52
CA ARG A 322 10.94 17.07 3.72
C ARG A 322 11.05 16.36 2.38
N SER A 323 10.99 15.04 2.39
CA SER A 323 11.09 14.19 1.22
C SER A 323 10.45 12.84 1.48
N PHE A 324 10.24 12.06 0.44
CA PHE A 324 9.97 10.63 0.57
C PHE A 324 11.26 9.82 0.64
N ARG A 325 11.15 8.58 1.16
CA ARG A 325 12.20 7.58 0.95
C ARG A 325 12.20 7.17 -0.54
N PRO A 326 13.32 6.61 -1.05
CA PRO A 326 13.43 6.18 -2.44
C PRO A 326 12.32 5.21 -2.89
N ILE A 327 12.01 5.22 -4.19
CA ILE A 327 10.93 4.41 -4.77
C ILE A 327 11.12 2.90 -4.59
N ASP A 328 12.35 2.43 -4.48
CA ASP A 328 12.68 1.03 -4.21
C ASP A 328 12.30 0.58 -2.78
N GLU A 329 12.11 1.52 -1.86
CA GLU A 329 11.58 1.29 -0.50
C GLU A 329 10.05 1.47 -0.42
N ALA A 330 9.41 2.00 -1.45
CA ALA A 330 7.95 2.16 -1.50
C ALA A 330 7.23 0.80 -1.49
N ILE A 331 6.08 0.71 -0.83
CA ILE A 331 5.29 -0.53 -0.81
C ILE A 331 4.78 -0.83 -2.23
N VAL A 332 4.29 0.20 -2.93
CA VAL A 332 3.79 0.11 -4.29
C VAL A 332 4.27 1.29 -5.14
N THR A 333 4.22 1.10 -6.45
CA THR A 333 4.43 2.14 -7.44
C THR A 333 3.10 2.80 -7.78
N SER A 334 3.03 4.12 -7.81
CA SER A 334 1.98 4.88 -8.49
C SER A 334 2.47 5.24 -9.89
N GLY A 335 1.56 5.46 -10.83
CA GLY A 335 1.90 5.55 -12.24
C GLY A 335 1.85 4.17 -12.92
N GLY A 336 2.16 4.12 -14.20
CA GLY A 336 2.08 2.90 -15.01
C GLY A 336 1.25 3.09 -16.25
N VAL A 337 0.79 2.00 -16.87
CA VAL A 337 0.00 2.03 -18.12
C VAL A 337 -1.29 2.80 -17.86
N SER A 338 -1.50 3.86 -18.65
CA SER A 338 -2.67 4.73 -18.50
C SER A 338 -3.97 3.95 -18.65
N VAL A 339 -4.88 4.13 -17.71
CA VAL A 339 -6.22 3.51 -17.79
C VAL A 339 -7.02 3.94 -19.02
N ALA A 340 -6.69 5.09 -19.62
CA ALA A 340 -7.29 5.55 -20.87
C ALA A 340 -6.98 4.62 -22.05
N GLU A 341 -5.84 3.92 -22.01
CA GLU A 341 -5.40 2.97 -23.02
C GLU A 341 -6.08 1.59 -22.91
N LEU A 342 -6.77 1.31 -21.80
CA LEU A 342 -7.29 0.00 -21.48
C LEU A 342 -8.82 -0.03 -21.46
N SER A 343 -9.39 -1.18 -21.78
CA SER A 343 -10.80 -1.49 -21.57
C SER A 343 -11.04 -1.77 -20.08
N PRO A 344 -11.91 -1.04 -19.37
CA PRO A 344 -12.21 -1.30 -17.97
C PRO A 344 -12.97 -2.61 -17.75
N LYS A 345 -13.51 -3.20 -18.82
CA LYS A 345 -14.24 -4.47 -18.78
C LYS A 345 -13.31 -5.68 -18.85
N THR A 346 -12.28 -5.63 -19.69
CA THR A 346 -11.44 -6.79 -20.01
C THR A 346 -9.97 -6.58 -19.70
N MET A 347 -9.56 -5.38 -19.33
CA MET A 347 -8.15 -5.00 -19.15
C MET A 347 -7.32 -5.07 -20.47
N MET A 348 -7.94 -5.26 -21.61
CA MET A 348 -7.31 -5.30 -22.92
C MET A 348 -6.91 -3.90 -23.39
N SER A 349 -5.78 -3.78 -24.06
CA SER A 349 -5.39 -2.58 -24.80
C SER A 349 -6.45 -2.22 -25.84
N LYS A 350 -6.75 -0.91 -25.96
CA LYS A 350 -7.64 -0.39 -27.00
C LYS A 350 -6.96 -0.28 -28.38
N LYS A 351 -5.62 -0.34 -28.39
CA LYS A 351 -4.81 -0.21 -29.62
C LYS A 351 -4.39 -1.55 -30.21
N ILE A 352 -4.17 -2.55 -29.36
CA ILE A 352 -3.62 -3.85 -29.76
C ILE A 352 -4.54 -4.95 -29.26
N GLY A 353 -5.13 -5.71 -30.16
CA GLY A 353 -5.93 -6.88 -29.84
C GLY A 353 -5.09 -7.99 -29.20
N GLY A 354 -5.64 -8.66 -28.19
CA GLY A 354 -4.94 -9.73 -27.48
C GLY A 354 -3.85 -9.28 -26.49
N LEU A 355 -3.62 -7.97 -26.30
CA LEU A 355 -2.69 -7.44 -25.31
C LEU A 355 -3.46 -6.94 -24.08
N PHE A 356 -3.20 -7.54 -22.92
CA PHE A 356 -3.87 -7.25 -21.64
C PHE A 356 -2.86 -6.80 -20.59
N PHE A 357 -3.33 -6.04 -19.59
CA PHE A 357 -2.53 -5.62 -18.45
C PHE A 357 -3.28 -5.91 -17.16
N ALA A 358 -2.57 -6.34 -16.11
CA ALA A 358 -3.17 -6.64 -14.81
C ALA A 358 -2.26 -6.29 -13.63
N GLY A 359 -2.85 -5.85 -12.53
CA GLY A 359 -2.16 -5.51 -11.29
C GLY A 359 -1.42 -4.19 -11.35
N GLU A 360 -0.35 -4.07 -10.58
CA GLU A 360 0.40 -2.83 -10.31
C GLU A 360 1.09 -2.22 -11.56
N VAL A 361 1.11 -2.90 -12.70
CA VAL A 361 1.59 -2.33 -13.97
C VAL A 361 0.63 -1.28 -14.54
N ILE A 362 -0.65 -1.32 -14.15
CA ILE A 362 -1.68 -0.34 -14.50
C ILE A 362 -1.54 0.88 -13.59
N ASP A 363 -1.83 2.07 -14.10
CA ASP A 363 -1.81 3.33 -13.33
C ASP A 363 -2.98 3.41 -12.33
N VAL A 364 -2.94 2.52 -11.32
CA VAL A 364 -3.87 2.45 -10.19
C VAL A 364 -3.10 2.11 -8.92
N ASP A 365 -3.41 2.78 -7.83
CA ASP A 365 -2.86 2.46 -6.51
C ASP A 365 -3.87 2.78 -5.40
N ALA A 366 -3.74 2.10 -4.26
CA ALA A 366 -4.64 2.20 -3.13
C ALA A 366 -3.88 2.22 -1.80
N TYR A 367 -4.57 2.47 -0.71
CA TYR A 367 -4.02 2.45 0.65
C TYR A 367 -3.38 1.11 1.03
N THR A 368 -2.62 1.13 2.11
CA THR A 368 -2.23 -0.12 2.81
C THR A 368 -3.47 -0.82 3.36
N GLY A 369 -3.40 -2.14 3.53
CA GLY A 369 -4.52 -2.86 4.14
C GLY A 369 -5.16 -3.95 3.28
N GLY A 370 -4.46 -4.42 2.24
CA GLY A 370 -4.91 -5.48 1.33
C GLY A 370 -5.49 -4.99 0.01
N TYR A 371 -5.68 -3.67 -0.14
CA TYR A 371 -6.32 -3.09 -1.32
C TYR A 371 -5.53 -3.31 -2.62
N ASN A 372 -4.20 -3.14 -2.61
CA ASN A 372 -3.38 -3.31 -3.83
C ASN A 372 -3.32 -4.75 -4.32
N LEU A 373 -3.31 -5.75 -3.42
CA LEU A 373 -3.41 -7.14 -3.81
C LEU A 373 -4.80 -7.47 -4.36
N GLN A 374 -5.87 -6.94 -3.77
CA GLN A 374 -7.21 -7.08 -4.33
C GLN A 374 -7.32 -6.49 -5.74
N ILE A 375 -6.74 -5.30 -5.98
CA ILE A 375 -6.67 -4.72 -7.33
C ILE A 375 -5.99 -5.70 -8.29
N ALA A 376 -4.87 -6.30 -7.89
CA ALA A 376 -4.15 -7.26 -8.72
C ALA A 376 -4.99 -8.52 -9.01
N PHE A 377 -5.70 -9.05 -8.01
CA PHE A 377 -6.58 -10.22 -8.20
C PHE A 377 -7.78 -9.89 -9.07
N SER A 378 -8.47 -8.78 -8.82
CA SER A 378 -9.66 -8.37 -9.60
C SER A 378 -9.32 -8.07 -11.05
N THR A 379 -8.23 -7.32 -11.31
CA THR A 379 -7.78 -7.02 -12.67
C THR A 379 -7.19 -8.24 -13.37
N GLY A 380 -6.51 -9.12 -12.62
CA GLY A 380 -6.02 -10.41 -13.12
C GLY A 380 -7.15 -11.35 -13.52
N HIS A 381 -8.25 -11.37 -12.74
CA HIS A 381 -9.46 -12.11 -13.08
C HIS A 381 -10.09 -11.58 -14.38
N ALA A 382 -10.33 -10.26 -14.46
CA ALA A 382 -10.92 -9.62 -15.64
C ALA A 382 -10.05 -9.80 -16.92
N ALA A 383 -8.72 -9.70 -16.79
CA ALA A 383 -7.79 -9.95 -17.88
C ALA A 383 -7.79 -11.43 -18.29
N GLY A 384 -7.94 -12.35 -17.35
CA GLY A 384 -8.02 -13.79 -17.61
C GLY A 384 -9.28 -14.19 -18.36
N GLU A 385 -10.45 -13.64 -17.99
CA GLU A 385 -11.69 -13.80 -18.72
C GLU A 385 -11.59 -13.19 -20.13
N GLY A 386 -11.16 -11.91 -20.21
CA GLY A 386 -11.04 -11.23 -21.51
C GLY A 386 -10.06 -11.90 -22.46
N ALA A 387 -8.95 -12.46 -21.96
CA ALA A 387 -8.00 -13.19 -22.79
C ALA A 387 -8.56 -14.54 -23.26
N ALA A 388 -9.35 -15.22 -22.43
CA ALA A 388 -10.03 -16.46 -22.83
C ALA A 388 -11.07 -16.18 -23.90
N ASP A 389 -11.94 -15.19 -23.71
CA ASP A 389 -12.95 -14.77 -24.70
C ASP A 389 -12.30 -14.41 -26.04
N PHE A 390 -11.21 -13.63 -26.00
CA PHE A 390 -10.47 -13.23 -27.19
C PHE A 390 -9.91 -14.43 -27.98
N VAL A 391 -9.29 -15.38 -27.29
CA VAL A 391 -8.69 -16.57 -27.93
C VAL A 391 -9.75 -17.54 -28.44
N LEU A 392 -10.89 -17.64 -27.75
CA LEU A 392 -12.00 -18.54 -28.13
C LEU A 392 -12.95 -17.90 -29.15
N GLY A 393 -12.81 -16.60 -29.47
CA GLY A 393 -13.65 -15.88 -30.43
C GLY A 393 -15.07 -15.62 -29.90
N MET A 394 -15.23 -15.44 -28.58
CA MET A 394 -16.50 -15.19 -27.88
C MET A 394 -16.77 -13.71 -27.68
#